data_c62c3c0c196f46e8fa0a1fc3088d51c4
#
_entry.id   c62c3c0c196f46e8fa0a1fc3088d51c4
#
_cell.length_a   1.000
_cell.length_b   1.000
_cell.length_c   1.000
_cell.angle_alpha   90.00
_cell.angle_beta   90.00
_cell.angle_gamma   90.00
#
_symmetry.space_group_name_H-M   'P 1'
#
loop_
_entity.id
_entity.type
_entity.pdbx_description
1 polymer ?
#
loop_
_entity_poly.entity_id
_entity_poly.type
_entity_poly.pdbx_seq_one_letter_code
_entity_poly.pdbx_strand_id
1 'polypeptide(L)'
;MKFFLSPLSRHLLVFALIGGLTLFTQAEPLPAPNTLAAQLGKAPQNLTVLEPHLLAADLPAKRTYQGYPASQLLDHVLGKAWRAPGNEVAFLALDGYVSRIPSEDIVRHEPLLAIAIRGQTDFTVDNPLQRQMGVPLGPYYLVWDNLRHPRLRERGGHIWPYQVAQVRVDTQRKESLLHPGLSEADRRTAKQVQEACLSCHQIQGYGGQKMPSDLTQLAQGLSEAEFVEKTLDPAARMPNSTMPPLLPKAKAQQRQALARQMHHYLRELARLRERG
;
A
#
# COMPACT_ATOMS: atom_id res chain seq x y z
N MET A 1 51.38 62.55 25.96
CA MET A 1 51.53 61.18 25.41
C MET A 1 50.12 60.56 25.48
N LYS A 2 49.42 60.57 24.32
CA LYS A 2 48.02 60.03 24.22
C LYS A 2 48.07 58.67 23.56
N PHE A 3 47.67 57.62 24.25
CA PHE A 3 47.52 56.29 23.71
C PHE A 3 46.16 56.20 23.06
N PHE A 4 46.12 55.86 21.74
CA PHE A 4 44.92 55.50 21.00
C PHE A 4 44.73 54.01 21.15
N LEU A 5 43.59 53.61 21.66
CA LEU A 5 43.10 52.23 21.66
C LEU A 5 42.14 52.04 20.46
N SER A 6 42.52 51.14 19.56
CA SER A 6 41.71 50.70 18.43
C SER A 6 40.62 49.70 18.85
N PRO A 7 39.38 49.78 18.37
CA PRO A 7 38.34 48.75 18.66
C PRO A 7 38.47 47.56 17.70
N LEU A 8 38.70 46.38 18.26
CA LEU A 8 38.58 45.10 17.54
C LEU A 8 37.12 44.86 17.13
N SER A 9 36.91 44.81 15.83
CA SER A 9 35.63 44.36 15.22
C SER A 9 35.45 42.85 15.38
N ARG A 10 34.48 42.43 16.22
CA ARG A 10 34.09 41.05 16.36
C ARG A 10 33.08 40.71 15.25
N HIS A 11 33.55 40.05 14.19
CA HIS A 11 32.65 39.41 13.22
C HIS A 11 32.05 38.15 13.85
N LEU A 12 30.79 38.22 14.23
CA LEU A 12 29.99 37.06 14.60
C LEU A 12 29.61 36.31 13.31
N LEU A 13 30.28 35.20 13.05
CA LEU A 13 29.90 34.25 12.03
C LEU A 13 28.67 33.44 12.55
N VAL A 14 27.49 33.82 12.10
CA VAL A 14 26.27 33.02 12.31
C VAL A 14 26.32 31.87 11.33
N PHE A 15 26.74 30.70 11.81
CA PHE A 15 26.52 29.44 11.09
C PHE A 15 25.02 29.10 11.18
N ALA A 16 24.28 29.37 10.10
CA ALA A 16 22.96 28.84 9.92
C ALA A 16 23.09 27.33 9.65
N LEU A 17 22.88 26.51 10.69
CA LEU A 17 22.65 25.07 10.54
C LEU A 17 21.31 24.90 9.82
N ILE A 18 21.37 24.74 8.50
CA ILE A 18 20.26 24.22 7.72
C ILE A 18 20.21 22.71 8.02
N GLY A 19 19.62 22.37 9.16
CA GLY A 19 19.23 21.00 9.46
C GLY A 19 18.16 20.61 8.45
N GLY A 20 18.54 19.83 7.45
CA GLY A 20 17.57 19.15 6.59
C GLY A 20 16.71 18.24 7.46
N LEU A 21 15.53 18.73 7.88
CA LEU A 21 14.50 17.92 8.49
C LEU A 21 14.03 16.95 7.39
N THR A 22 14.56 15.73 7.39
CA THR A 22 13.89 14.61 6.73
C THR A 22 12.57 14.40 7.46
N LEU A 23 11.53 15.03 6.95
CA LEU A 23 10.16 14.76 7.36
C LEU A 23 9.85 13.31 6.99
N PHE A 24 10.16 12.37 7.91
CA PHE A 24 9.48 11.10 7.92
C PHE A 24 8.01 11.44 8.12
N THR A 25 7.21 11.34 7.07
CA THR A 25 5.77 11.56 7.20
C THR A 25 5.24 10.44 8.09
N GLN A 26 4.96 10.82 9.33
CA GLN A 26 4.33 9.94 10.31
C GLN A 26 2.97 9.52 9.78
N ALA A 27 2.52 8.31 10.11
CA ALA A 27 1.17 7.90 9.77
C ALA A 27 0.16 8.67 10.65
N GLU A 28 -0.81 9.29 9.99
CA GLU A 28 -1.85 10.07 10.64
C GLU A 28 -3.10 9.20 10.82
N PRO A 29 -3.72 9.18 11.99
CA PRO A 29 -4.94 8.45 12.23
C PRO A 29 -6.10 9.07 11.44
N LEU A 30 -6.92 8.22 10.83
CA LEU A 30 -8.20 8.68 10.28
C LEU A 30 -9.19 8.97 11.42
N PRO A 31 -10.04 10.00 11.30
CA PRO A 31 -11.09 10.29 12.26
C PRO A 31 -12.02 9.09 12.50
N ALA A 32 -12.69 9.02 13.62
CA ALA A 32 -13.71 7.99 13.82
C ALA A 32 -14.89 8.18 12.85
N PRO A 33 -15.39 7.10 12.19
CA PRO A 33 -16.43 7.21 11.17
C PRO A 33 -17.69 7.98 11.59
N ASN A 34 -18.09 7.84 12.85
CA ASN A 34 -19.27 8.51 13.42
C ASN A 34 -19.11 10.03 13.61
N THR A 35 -17.88 10.56 13.55
CA THR A 35 -17.61 12.00 13.69
C THR A 35 -17.49 12.72 12.35
N LEU A 36 -17.37 11.98 11.23
CA LEU A 36 -17.05 12.55 9.93
C LEU A 36 -18.11 13.51 9.39
N ALA A 37 -19.39 13.21 9.56
CA ALA A 37 -20.45 14.08 9.08
C ALA A 37 -20.33 15.50 9.68
N ALA A 38 -20.01 15.59 10.97
CA ALA A 38 -19.80 16.86 11.65
C ALA A 38 -18.50 17.54 11.22
N GLN A 39 -17.39 16.77 11.11
CA GLN A 39 -16.07 17.31 10.74
C GLN A 39 -16.00 17.81 9.29
N LEU A 40 -16.66 17.11 8.37
CA LEU A 40 -16.65 17.45 6.94
C LEU A 40 -17.83 18.33 6.54
N GLY A 41 -18.85 18.51 7.41
CA GLY A 41 -20.07 19.24 7.11
C GLY A 41 -20.89 18.64 5.96
N LYS A 42 -20.77 17.32 5.73
CA LYS A 42 -21.38 16.63 4.59
C LYS A 42 -21.93 15.27 4.99
N ALA A 43 -23.00 14.84 4.33
CA ALA A 43 -23.51 13.49 4.43
C ALA A 43 -22.64 12.49 3.62
N PRO A 44 -22.61 11.21 4.01
CA PRO A 44 -21.93 10.18 3.23
C PRO A 44 -22.62 9.98 1.86
N GLN A 45 -21.82 9.63 0.86
CA GLN A 45 -22.25 9.33 -0.49
C GLN A 45 -22.38 7.83 -0.70
N ASN A 46 -23.18 7.44 -1.70
CA ASN A 46 -23.30 6.04 -2.12
C ASN A 46 -22.47 5.78 -3.37
N LEU A 47 -21.77 4.65 -3.40
CA LEU A 47 -21.04 4.17 -4.57
C LEU A 47 -21.34 2.70 -4.81
N THR A 48 -21.88 2.35 -5.98
CA THR A 48 -22.13 0.97 -6.39
C THR A 48 -20.93 0.45 -7.20
N VAL A 49 -20.42 -0.71 -6.81
CA VAL A 49 -19.22 -1.30 -7.40
C VAL A 49 -19.40 -2.81 -7.65
N LEU A 50 -18.49 -3.42 -8.38
CA LEU A 50 -18.26 -4.86 -8.33
C LEU A 50 -17.16 -5.12 -7.30
N GLU A 51 -17.56 -5.78 -6.20
CA GLU A 51 -16.65 -6.11 -5.09
C GLU A 51 -15.53 -7.05 -5.54
N PRO A 52 -14.26 -6.65 -5.50
CA PRO A 52 -13.17 -7.41 -6.11
C PRO A 52 -12.91 -8.76 -5.44
N HIS A 53 -13.13 -8.87 -4.13
CA HIS A 53 -12.90 -10.12 -3.39
C HIS A 53 -13.91 -11.20 -3.78
N LEU A 54 -15.17 -10.81 -4.05
CA LEU A 54 -16.22 -11.69 -4.53
C LEU A 54 -16.06 -11.98 -6.04
N LEU A 55 -15.74 -10.93 -6.83
CA LEU A 55 -15.52 -11.06 -8.27
C LEU A 55 -14.33 -11.99 -8.57
N ALA A 56 -13.28 -11.94 -7.76
CA ALA A 56 -12.13 -12.82 -7.90
C ALA A 56 -12.46 -14.29 -7.68
N ALA A 57 -13.52 -14.58 -6.93
CA ALA A 57 -14.04 -15.93 -6.65
C ALA A 57 -15.26 -16.31 -7.52
N ASP A 58 -15.59 -15.52 -8.55
CA ASP A 58 -16.74 -15.70 -9.44
C ASP A 58 -18.11 -15.70 -8.72
N LEU A 59 -18.20 -14.97 -7.60
CA LEU A 59 -19.41 -14.81 -6.82
C LEU A 59 -20.19 -13.53 -7.22
N PRO A 60 -21.51 -13.42 -6.88
CA PRO A 60 -22.28 -12.20 -7.09
C PRO A 60 -21.64 -11.01 -6.37
N ALA A 61 -21.04 -10.09 -7.14
CA ALA A 61 -20.10 -9.10 -6.61
C ALA A 61 -20.70 -7.68 -6.47
N LYS A 62 -21.91 -7.40 -6.99
CA LYS A 62 -22.48 -6.05 -6.93
C LYS A 62 -22.79 -5.65 -5.50
N ARG A 63 -22.20 -4.51 -5.04
CA ARG A 63 -22.39 -3.94 -3.70
C ARG A 63 -22.54 -2.43 -3.80
N THR A 64 -23.29 -1.82 -2.88
CA THR A 64 -23.37 -0.37 -2.72
C THR A 64 -22.82 0.02 -1.37
N TYR A 65 -21.73 0.75 -1.37
CA TYR A 65 -21.06 1.26 -0.19
C TYR A 65 -21.51 2.69 0.11
N GLN A 66 -21.45 3.08 1.39
CA GLN A 66 -21.65 4.45 1.87
C GLN A 66 -20.35 4.95 2.50
N GLY A 67 -19.96 6.19 2.18
CA GLY A 67 -18.74 6.76 2.73
C GLY A 67 -18.47 8.17 2.18
N TYR A 68 -17.22 8.58 2.26
CA TYR A 68 -16.79 9.93 1.87
C TYR A 68 -15.70 9.83 0.80
N PRO A 69 -15.63 10.78 -0.16
CA PRO A 69 -14.53 10.83 -1.11
C PRO A 69 -13.19 10.81 -0.37
N ALA A 70 -12.31 9.89 -0.76
CA ALA A 70 -11.02 9.74 -0.11
C ALA A 70 -10.21 11.04 -0.15
N SER A 71 -10.31 11.80 -1.25
CA SER A 71 -9.65 13.09 -1.40
C SER A 71 -10.05 14.10 -0.32
N GLN A 72 -11.30 14.09 0.16
CA GLN A 72 -11.75 15.01 1.22
C GLN A 72 -11.16 14.64 2.58
N LEU A 73 -11.12 13.33 2.92
CA LEU A 73 -10.51 12.89 4.16
C LEU A 73 -8.99 13.12 4.13
N LEU A 74 -8.35 12.85 3.01
CA LEU A 74 -6.91 13.08 2.85
C LEU A 74 -6.56 14.57 2.95
N ASP A 75 -7.35 15.46 2.35
CA ASP A 75 -7.17 16.91 2.50
C ASP A 75 -7.33 17.37 3.94
N HIS A 76 -8.29 16.76 4.68
CA HIS A 76 -8.54 17.09 6.08
C HIS A 76 -7.38 16.61 7.00
N VAL A 77 -6.85 15.41 6.75
CA VAL A 77 -5.86 14.76 7.64
C VAL A 77 -4.42 15.12 7.27
N LEU A 78 -4.10 15.13 5.97
CA LEU A 78 -2.73 15.32 5.46
C LEU A 78 -2.47 16.72 4.89
N GLY A 79 -3.51 17.60 4.83
CA GLY A 79 -3.43 18.81 4.04
C GLY A 79 -3.36 18.48 2.54
N LYS A 80 -3.20 19.49 1.67
CA LYS A 80 -3.26 19.27 0.21
C LYS A 80 -1.94 18.79 -0.42
N ALA A 81 -0.86 18.74 0.33
CA ALA A 81 0.47 18.38 -0.19
C ALA A 81 0.55 16.93 -0.69
N TRP A 82 -0.33 16.03 -0.22
CA TRP A 82 -0.39 14.65 -0.70
C TRP A 82 -0.68 14.55 -2.21
N ARG A 83 -1.32 15.58 -2.81
CA ARG A 83 -1.69 15.62 -4.23
C ARG A 83 -0.52 15.88 -5.18
N ALA A 84 0.67 16.14 -4.64
CA ALA A 84 1.82 16.43 -5.48
C ALA A 84 2.17 15.23 -6.40
N PRO A 85 2.52 15.49 -7.67
CA PRO A 85 2.87 14.43 -8.61
C PRO A 85 4.03 13.57 -8.10
N GLY A 86 3.93 12.27 -8.31
CA GLY A 86 4.93 11.30 -7.86
C GLY A 86 4.80 10.84 -6.41
N ASN A 87 3.92 11.46 -5.62
CA ASN A 87 3.60 10.97 -4.28
C ASN A 87 2.75 9.70 -4.34
N GLU A 88 2.92 8.85 -3.34
CA GLU A 88 2.01 7.74 -3.05
C GLU A 88 1.34 7.99 -1.70
N VAL A 89 0.06 7.68 -1.58
CA VAL A 89 -0.63 7.63 -0.30
C VAL A 89 -0.64 6.19 0.18
N ALA A 90 -0.08 5.95 1.34
CA ALA A 90 -0.15 4.67 2.03
C ALA A 90 -1.39 4.64 2.92
N PHE A 91 -2.24 3.64 2.72
CA PHE A 91 -3.38 3.31 3.55
C PHE A 91 -3.00 2.13 4.45
N LEU A 92 -2.96 2.35 5.76
CA LEU A 92 -2.50 1.39 6.75
C LEU A 92 -3.71 0.76 7.44
N ALA A 93 -3.80 -0.56 7.36
CA ALA A 93 -4.85 -1.33 8.02
C ALA A 93 -4.44 -1.75 9.44
N LEU A 94 -5.44 -2.13 10.24
CA LEU A 94 -5.27 -2.55 11.64
C LEU A 94 -4.37 -3.79 11.80
N ASP A 95 -4.33 -4.66 10.78
CA ASP A 95 -3.57 -5.91 10.78
C ASP A 95 -2.15 -5.75 10.22
N GLY A 96 -1.73 -4.53 9.92
CA GLY A 96 -0.43 -4.22 9.33
C GLY A 96 -0.36 -4.30 7.81
N TYR A 97 -1.49 -4.56 7.12
CA TYR A 97 -1.58 -4.42 5.66
C TYR A 97 -1.37 -2.97 5.25
N VAL A 98 -0.59 -2.71 4.19
CA VAL A 98 -0.34 -1.36 3.67
C VAL A 98 -0.56 -1.33 2.16
N SER A 99 -1.57 -0.59 1.73
CA SER A 99 -1.79 -0.32 0.31
C SER A 99 -1.18 1.04 -0.06
N ARG A 100 -0.30 1.07 -1.05
CA ARG A 100 0.30 2.29 -1.59
C ARG A 100 -0.31 2.61 -2.93
N ILE A 101 -0.87 3.80 -3.04
CA ILE A 101 -1.64 4.22 -4.20
C ILE A 101 -1.07 5.56 -4.70
N PRO A 102 -0.71 5.66 -5.99
CA PRO A 102 -0.30 6.92 -6.57
C PRO A 102 -1.34 8.01 -6.35
N SER A 103 -0.91 9.19 -5.94
CA SER A 103 -1.79 10.34 -5.69
C SER A 103 -2.62 10.70 -6.92
N GLU A 104 -2.03 10.57 -8.10
CA GLU A 104 -2.70 10.82 -9.38
C GLU A 104 -3.89 9.89 -9.62
N ASP A 105 -3.82 8.64 -9.16
CA ASP A 105 -4.92 7.68 -9.28
C ASP A 105 -6.08 8.08 -8.36
N ILE A 106 -5.78 8.51 -7.13
CA ILE A 106 -6.80 8.98 -6.19
C ILE A 106 -7.50 10.23 -6.73
N VAL A 107 -6.72 11.18 -7.26
CA VAL A 107 -7.26 12.42 -7.86
C VAL A 107 -8.10 12.11 -9.10
N ARG A 108 -7.65 11.19 -9.96
CA ARG A 108 -8.32 10.83 -11.23
C ARG A 108 -9.62 10.08 -11.04
N HIS A 109 -9.64 9.14 -10.10
CA HIS A 109 -10.74 8.18 -9.96
C HIS A 109 -11.61 8.42 -8.74
N GLU A 110 -11.24 9.34 -7.86
CA GLU A 110 -11.96 9.74 -6.66
C GLU A 110 -12.59 8.57 -5.88
N PRO A 111 -11.78 7.63 -5.36
CA PRO A 111 -12.31 6.51 -4.59
C PRO A 111 -13.01 6.99 -3.33
N LEU A 112 -13.90 6.15 -2.80
CA LEU A 112 -14.62 6.38 -1.57
C LEU A 112 -13.95 5.67 -0.40
N LEU A 113 -13.74 6.35 0.73
CA LEU A 113 -13.50 5.70 2.02
C LEU A 113 -14.86 5.33 2.61
N ALA A 114 -15.25 4.08 2.42
CA ALA A 114 -16.52 3.52 2.84
C ALA A 114 -16.51 3.22 4.34
N ILE A 115 -17.67 3.42 4.98
CA ILE A 115 -17.93 3.19 6.41
C ILE A 115 -19.10 2.25 6.65
N ALA A 116 -19.85 1.91 5.61
CA ALA A 116 -20.99 1.01 5.69
C ALA A 116 -21.33 0.41 4.32
N ILE A 117 -22.11 -0.67 4.31
CA ILE A 117 -22.77 -1.22 3.13
C ILE A 117 -24.24 -0.82 3.19
N ARG A 118 -24.77 -0.22 2.13
CA ARG A 118 -26.16 0.25 2.08
C ARG A 118 -27.12 -0.93 2.22
N GLY A 119 -28.03 -0.82 3.18
CA GLY A 119 -29.06 -1.82 3.43
C GLY A 119 -28.57 -3.05 4.21
N GLN A 120 -27.37 -3.01 4.77
CA GLN A 120 -26.83 -4.03 5.65
C GLN A 120 -26.50 -3.44 7.02
N THR A 121 -26.67 -4.23 8.08
CA THR A 121 -26.24 -3.89 9.43
C THR A 121 -24.75 -4.13 9.62
N ASP A 122 -24.23 -5.16 8.95
CA ASP A 122 -22.84 -5.57 9.08
C ASP A 122 -21.99 -4.97 7.98
N PHE A 123 -20.83 -4.43 8.38
CA PHE A 123 -19.84 -3.92 7.47
C PHE A 123 -18.73 -4.96 7.27
N THR A 124 -19.06 -6.04 6.53
CA THR A 124 -18.20 -7.20 6.31
C THR A 124 -18.19 -7.62 4.84
N VAL A 125 -17.18 -8.40 4.45
CA VAL A 125 -17.06 -9.03 3.14
C VAL A 125 -16.48 -10.44 3.28
N ASP A 126 -16.89 -11.36 2.41
CA ASP A 126 -16.20 -12.62 2.25
C ASP A 126 -15.01 -12.47 1.33
N ASN A 127 -13.87 -13.05 1.72
CA ASN A 127 -12.65 -13.09 0.92
C ASN A 127 -12.23 -14.55 0.68
N PRO A 128 -12.90 -15.27 -0.25
CA PRO A 128 -12.68 -16.69 -0.46
C PRO A 128 -11.26 -17.05 -0.89
N LEU A 129 -10.57 -16.15 -1.63
CA LEU A 129 -9.18 -16.38 -2.02
C LEU A 129 -8.22 -16.39 -0.82
N GLN A 130 -8.59 -15.72 0.26
CA GLN A 130 -7.87 -15.77 1.55
C GLN A 130 -8.53 -16.75 2.54
N ARG A 131 -9.54 -17.51 2.12
CA ARG A 131 -10.30 -18.45 2.97
C ARG A 131 -10.94 -17.78 4.19
N GLN A 132 -11.36 -16.54 4.04
CA GLN A 132 -11.95 -15.75 5.11
C GLN A 132 -13.41 -15.42 4.77
N MET A 133 -14.30 -15.62 5.75
CA MET A 133 -15.71 -15.29 5.67
C MET A 133 -16.04 -14.19 6.67
N GLY A 134 -16.96 -13.30 6.31
CA GLY A 134 -17.42 -12.24 7.20
C GLY A 134 -16.30 -11.29 7.68
N VAL A 135 -15.31 -11.01 6.85
CA VAL A 135 -14.15 -10.15 7.23
C VAL A 135 -14.66 -8.75 7.51
N PRO A 136 -14.39 -8.18 8.70
CA PRO A 136 -14.72 -6.79 9.01
C PRO A 136 -14.01 -5.82 8.05
N LEU A 137 -14.75 -4.87 7.50
CA LEU A 137 -14.21 -3.84 6.60
C LEU A 137 -13.81 -2.56 7.33
N GLY A 138 -14.41 -2.31 8.50
CA GLY A 138 -14.18 -1.10 9.29
C GLY A 138 -12.81 -0.99 9.95
N PRO A 139 -12.37 0.24 10.34
CA PRO A 139 -13.15 1.48 10.30
C PRO A 139 -13.41 2.03 8.90
N TYR A 140 -12.49 1.82 7.94
CA TYR A 140 -12.65 2.28 6.56
C TYR A 140 -12.27 1.21 5.56
N TYR A 141 -12.95 1.25 4.41
CA TYR A 141 -12.66 0.45 3.24
C TYR A 141 -12.52 1.36 2.01
N LEU A 142 -11.39 1.30 1.32
CA LEU A 142 -11.19 2.09 0.11
C LEU A 142 -11.83 1.39 -1.08
N VAL A 143 -12.85 2.02 -1.66
CA VAL A 143 -13.63 1.46 -2.78
C VAL A 143 -13.57 2.37 -4.00
N TRP A 144 -13.55 1.75 -5.18
CA TRP A 144 -13.35 2.44 -6.46
C TRP A 144 -14.56 2.24 -7.37
N ASP A 145 -14.91 3.27 -8.15
CA ASP A 145 -15.93 3.15 -9.20
C ASP A 145 -15.42 2.30 -10.37
N ASN A 146 -15.37 0.99 -10.17
CA ASN A 146 -14.94 0.03 -11.18
C ASN A 146 -16.06 -0.37 -12.17
N LEU A 147 -17.25 0.18 -12.01
CA LEU A 147 -18.29 0.14 -13.02
C LEU A 147 -18.04 1.22 -14.09
N ARG A 148 -17.74 2.43 -13.67
CA ARG A 148 -17.40 3.56 -14.56
C ARG A 148 -15.98 3.39 -15.15
N HIS A 149 -15.04 2.79 -14.39
CA HIS A 149 -13.65 2.61 -14.76
C HIS A 149 -13.25 1.12 -14.78
N PRO A 150 -13.65 0.34 -15.82
CA PRO A 150 -13.45 -1.11 -15.85
C PRO A 150 -12.00 -1.60 -15.69
N ARG A 151 -11.02 -0.79 -16.12
CA ARG A 151 -9.58 -1.11 -15.96
C ARG A 151 -9.13 -1.24 -14.50
N LEU A 152 -9.86 -0.64 -13.55
CA LEU A 152 -9.59 -0.81 -12.12
C LEU A 152 -9.80 -2.26 -11.65
N ARG A 153 -10.59 -3.07 -12.37
CA ARG A 153 -10.80 -4.50 -12.07
C ARG A 153 -9.56 -5.34 -12.34
N GLU A 154 -8.71 -4.89 -13.27
CA GLU A 154 -7.48 -5.58 -13.67
C GLU A 154 -6.36 -5.38 -12.64
N ARG A 155 -6.46 -4.34 -11.80
CA ARG A 155 -5.45 -4.02 -10.79
C ARG A 155 -5.49 -4.94 -9.57
N GLY A 156 -6.55 -5.75 -9.40
CA GLY A 156 -6.68 -6.67 -8.27
C GLY A 156 -7.02 -6.00 -6.94
N GLY A 157 -7.01 -6.80 -5.87
CA GLY A 157 -7.45 -6.38 -4.54
C GLY A 157 -6.47 -5.47 -3.80
N HIS A 158 -5.22 -5.33 -4.24
CA HIS A 158 -4.22 -4.54 -3.51
C HIS A 158 -4.54 -3.04 -3.42
N ILE A 159 -5.35 -2.51 -4.35
CA ILE A 159 -5.85 -1.13 -4.30
C ILE A 159 -7.15 -0.98 -3.50
N TRP A 160 -7.66 -2.05 -2.89
CA TRP A 160 -8.89 -2.11 -2.12
C TRP A 160 -8.60 -2.48 -0.65
N PRO A 161 -7.79 -1.68 0.09
CA PRO A 161 -7.51 -1.97 1.48
C PRO A 161 -8.75 -1.77 2.34
N TYR A 162 -9.05 -2.75 3.18
CA TYR A 162 -10.05 -2.66 4.24
C TYR A 162 -9.38 -2.55 5.61
N GLN A 163 -10.18 -2.28 6.67
CA GLN A 163 -9.69 -2.00 8.03
C GLN A 163 -8.68 -0.84 8.08
N VAL A 164 -8.77 0.09 7.15
CA VAL A 164 -7.86 1.24 7.11
C VAL A 164 -8.10 2.14 8.32
N ALA A 165 -7.05 2.37 9.10
CA ALA A 165 -7.09 3.18 10.30
C ALA A 165 -6.19 4.42 10.23
N GLN A 166 -5.16 4.39 9.39
CA GLN A 166 -4.18 5.47 9.26
C GLN A 166 -3.81 5.70 7.80
N VAL A 167 -3.33 6.90 7.52
CA VAL A 167 -2.81 7.29 6.20
C VAL A 167 -1.49 8.06 6.35
N ARG A 168 -0.63 7.97 5.35
CA ARG A 168 0.56 8.83 5.25
C ARG A 168 0.91 9.08 3.79
N VAL A 169 1.66 10.14 3.53
CA VAL A 169 2.29 10.37 2.24
C VAL A 169 3.65 9.68 2.22
N ASP A 170 3.85 8.76 1.28
CA ASP A 170 5.17 8.16 1.01
C ASP A 170 5.81 8.91 -0.16
N THR A 171 6.79 9.76 0.13
CA THR A 171 7.55 10.54 -0.87
C THR A 171 8.76 9.77 -1.40
N GLN A 172 9.13 8.68 -0.75
CA GLN A 172 10.37 7.94 -1.04
C GLN A 172 10.16 6.44 -0.87
N ARG A 173 11.01 5.64 -1.53
CA ARG A 173 11.42 4.28 -1.18
C ARG A 173 11.11 3.16 -2.16
N LYS A 174 10.76 3.47 -3.40
CA LYS A 174 10.98 2.51 -4.49
C LYS A 174 12.46 2.10 -4.58
N GLU A 175 13.35 2.90 -4.00
CA GLU A 175 14.77 2.61 -3.84
C GLU A 175 15.05 1.29 -3.11
N SER A 176 14.22 0.93 -2.11
CA SER A 176 14.30 -0.37 -1.44
C SER A 176 14.02 -1.56 -2.36
N LEU A 177 13.43 -1.34 -3.52
CA LEU A 177 13.13 -2.36 -4.52
C LEU A 177 14.14 -2.37 -5.65
N LEU A 178 15.03 -1.39 -5.71
CA LEU A 178 15.92 -1.17 -6.83
C LEU A 178 17.38 -1.19 -6.37
N HIS A 179 18.24 -1.69 -7.23
CA HIS A 179 19.68 -1.60 -7.10
C HIS A 179 20.28 -1.33 -8.49
N PRO A 180 21.35 -0.52 -8.62
CA PRO A 180 21.96 -0.21 -9.92
C PRO A 180 22.35 -1.45 -10.72
N GLY A 181 22.77 -2.53 -10.05
CA GLY A 181 23.15 -3.80 -10.65
C GLY A 181 22.01 -4.71 -11.14
N LEU A 182 20.74 -4.34 -10.91
CA LEU A 182 19.60 -5.13 -11.40
C LEU A 182 19.42 -4.99 -12.92
N SER A 183 19.09 -6.11 -13.56
CA SER A 183 18.68 -6.13 -14.97
C SER A 183 17.37 -5.38 -15.20
N GLU A 184 17.08 -5.01 -16.45
CA GLU A 184 15.78 -4.44 -16.82
C GLU A 184 14.62 -5.42 -16.59
N ALA A 185 14.85 -6.72 -16.71
CA ALA A 185 13.85 -7.73 -16.38
C ALA A 185 13.54 -7.73 -14.88
N ASP A 186 14.57 -7.65 -14.02
CA ASP A 186 14.39 -7.58 -12.57
C ASP A 186 13.70 -6.30 -12.13
N ARG A 187 14.01 -5.16 -12.78
CA ARG A 187 13.30 -3.88 -12.49
C ARG A 187 11.82 -3.96 -12.82
N ARG A 188 11.43 -4.65 -13.90
CA ARG A 188 10.00 -4.92 -14.20
C ARG A 188 9.39 -5.84 -13.16
N THR A 189 10.12 -6.89 -12.74
CA THR A 189 9.67 -7.82 -11.71
C THR A 189 9.53 -7.16 -10.35
N ALA A 190 10.38 -6.19 -10.01
CA ALA A 190 10.27 -5.38 -8.79
C ALA A 190 8.88 -4.75 -8.64
N LYS A 191 8.33 -4.19 -9.73
CA LYS A 191 6.97 -3.63 -9.74
C LYS A 191 5.91 -4.71 -9.47
N GLN A 192 6.05 -5.88 -10.08
CA GLN A 192 5.12 -6.99 -9.86
C GLN A 192 5.17 -7.51 -8.42
N VAL A 193 6.37 -7.57 -7.80
CA VAL A 193 6.54 -7.90 -6.37
C VAL A 193 5.90 -6.83 -5.50
N GLN A 194 6.07 -5.55 -5.82
CA GLN A 194 5.41 -4.45 -5.10
C GLN A 194 3.88 -4.64 -5.08
N GLU A 195 3.28 -4.88 -6.23
CA GLU A 195 1.83 -5.01 -6.39
C GLU A 195 1.26 -6.29 -5.76
N ALA A 196 1.97 -7.41 -5.90
CA ALA A 196 1.47 -8.72 -5.47
C ALA A 196 1.82 -9.09 -4.02
N CYS A 197 2.94 -8.58 -3.48
CA CYS A 197 3.50 -9.08 -2.22
C CYS A 197 3.58 -8.02 -1.13
N LEU A 198 3.91 -6.76 -1.49
CA LEU A 198 4.33 -5.77 -0.51
C LEU A 198 3.19 -5.04 0.19
N SER A 199 1.95 -5.44 -0.02
CA SER A 199 0.88 -5.00 0.89
C SER A 199 0.89 -5.74 2.23
N CYS A 200 1.39 -6.99 2.25
CA CYS A 200 1.53 -7.82 3.45
C CYS A 200 2.98 -7.96 3.92
N HIS A 201 3.91 -8.11 2.97
CA HIS A 201 5.34 -8.29 3.20
C HIS A 201 6.10 -6.97 3.07
N GLN A 202 7.36 -6.98 3.49
CA GLN A 202 8.26 -5.84 3.34
C GLN A 202 9.61 -6.25 2.73
N ILE A 203 10.29 -5.25 2.17
CA ILE A 203 11.70 -5.30 1.78
C ILE A 203 12.37 -4.07 2.39
N GLN A 204 13.28 -4.27 3.34
CA GLN A 204 13.97 -3.20 4.09
C GLN A 204 13.01 -2.12 4.66
N GLY A 205 11.92 -2.55 5.27
CA GLY A 205 10.93 -1.66 5.85
C GLY A 205 9.97 -1.02 4.86
N TYR A 206 10.15 -1.19 3.55
CA TYR A 206 9.18 -0.79 2.54
C TYR A 206 8.21 -1.94 2.27
N GLY A 207 6.96 -1.74 2.61
CA GLY A 207 5.91 -2.75 2.48
C GLY A 207 4.94 -2.73 3.64
N GLY A 208 4.14 -3.79 3.74
CA GLY A 208 3.25 -4.06 4.86
C GLY A 208 3.96 -4.76 6.00
N GLN A 209 3.35 -4.70 7.18
CA GLN A 209 3.88 -5.31 8.41
C GLN A 209 3.03 -6.49 8.90
N LYS A 210 2.05 -6.92 8.09
CA LYS A 210 1.24 -8.12 8.39
C LYS A 210 2.12 -9.36 8.48
N MET A 211 3.17 -9.41 7.65
CA MET A 211 4.24 -10.42 7.69
C MET A 211 5.57 -9.68 7.86
N PRO A 212 6.09 -9.55 9.10
CA PRO A 212 7.19 -8.63 9.41
C PRO A 212 8.56 -9.07 8.86
N SER A 213 8.73 -10.33 8.48
CA SER A 213 10.00 -10.82 7.91
C SER A 213 10.27 -10.18 6.54
N ASP A 214 11.53 -9.83 6.29
CA ASP A 214 11.96 -9.30 4.99
C ASP A 214 11.80 -10.35 3.89
N LEU A 215 11.15 -9.96 2.79
CA LEU A 215 10.80 -10.88 1.71
C LEU A 215 12.04 -11.40 0.97
N THR A 216 13.14 -10.64 0.93
CA THR A 216 14.39 -11.09 0.33
C THR A 216 15.03 -12.20 1.16
N GLN A 217 14.99 -12.09 2.50
CA GLN A 217 15.47 -13.13 3.41
C GLN A 217 14.63 -14.41 3.31
N LEU A 218 13.30 -14.26 3.23
CA LEU A 218 12.41 -15.41 3.01
C LEU A 218 12.71 -16.13 1.70
N ALA A 219 12.96 -15.37 0.61
CA ALA A 219 13.31 -15.96 -0.69
C ALA A 219 14.69 -16.63 -0.69
N GLN A 220 15.66 -16.11 0.06
CA GLN A 220 16.96 -16.77 0.23
C GLN A 220 16.86 -18.13 0.96
N GLY A 221 15.95 -18.25 1.91
CA GLY A 221 15.71 -19.48 2.67
C GLY A 221 14.90 -20.55 1.93
N LEU A 222 14.43 -20.28 0.71
CA LEU A 222 13.61 -21.20 -0.09
C LEU A 222 14.31 -21.53 -1.40
N SER A 223 14.22 -22.81 -1.82
CA SER A 223 14.49 -23.18 -3.21
C SER A 223 13.46 -22.55 -4.16
N GLU A 224 13.79 -22.47 -5.46
CA GLU A 224 12.84 -21.96 -6.47
C GLU A 224 11.54 -22.76 -6.46
N ALA A 225 11.63 -24.09 -6.38
CA ALA A 225 10.44 -24.96 -6.37
C ALA A 225 9.54 -24.69 -5.16
N GLU A 226 10.12 -24.54 -3.96
CA GLU A 226 9.37 -24.23 -2.74
C GLU A 226 8.74 -22.84 -2.77
N PHE A 227 9.45 -21.85 -3.31
CA PHE A 227 8.90 -20.49 -3.49
C PHE A 227 7.74 -20.51 -4.47
N VAL A 228 7.87 -21.18 -5.61
CA VAL A 228 6.81 -21.32 -6.62
C VAL A 228 5.60 -22.00 -6.01
N GLU A 229 5.76 -23.16 -5.38
CA GLU A 229 4.66 -23.87 -4.73
C GLU A 229 3.95 -23.00 -3.69
N LYS A 230 4.71 -22.35 -2.81
CA LYS A 230 4.18 -21.49 -1.74
C LYS A 230 3.42 -20.28 -2.27
N THR A 231 3.80 -19.72 -3.41
CA THR A 231 3.12 -18.58 -4.01
C THR A 231 1.92 -18.98 -4.86
N LEU A 232 1.93 -20.16 -5.47
CA LEU A 232 0.82 -20.64 -6.31
C LEU A 232 -0.29 -21.30 -5.51
N ASP A 233 0.05 -22.02 -4.46
CA ASP A 233 -0.88 -22.66 -3.52
C ASP A 233 -0.37 -22.55 -2.07
N PRO A 234 -0.53 -21.36 -1.45
CA PRO A 234 -0.05 -21.14 -0.09
C PRO A 234 -0.63 -22.13 0.93
N ALA A 235 -1.82 -22.60 0.68
CA ALA A 235 -2.55 -23.50 1.58
C ALA A 235 -2.08 -24.94 1.53
N ALA A 236 -1.43 -25.37 0.46
CA ALA A 236 -0.87 -26.72 0.37
C ALA A 236 0.15 -27.00 1.49
N ARG A 237 0.96 -26.02 1.84
CA ARG A 237 1.96 -26.12 2.92
C ARG A 237 1.51 -25.51 4.26
N MET A 238 0.59 -24.56 4.21
CA MET A 238 0.07 -23.84 5.37
C MET A 238 -1.47 -23.79 5.31
N PRO A 239 -2.18 -24.79 5.82
CA PRO A 239 -3.64 -24.88 5.69
C PRO A 239 -4.40 -23.64 6.21
N ASN A 240 -3.84 -22.93 7.20
CA ASN A 240 -4.43 -21.72 7.78
C ASN A 240 -3.88 -20.43 7.15
N SER A 241 -3.16 -20.52 6.02
CA SER A 241 -2.62 -19.33 5.36
C SER A 241 -3.73 -18.45 4.81
N THR A 242 -3.64 -17.15 5.10
CA THR A 242 -4.45 -16.10 4.48
C THR A 242 -3.74 -15.44 3.29
N MET A 243 -2.57 -15.93 2.89
CA MET A 243 -1.89 -15.49 1.68
C MET A 243 -2.73 -15.90 0.46
N PRO A 244 -3.12 -14.97 -0.43
CA PRO A 244 -3.84 -15.33 -1.64
C PRO A 244 -2.89 -16.01 -2.65
N PRO A 245 -3.41 -16.91 -3.50
CA PRO A 245 -2.64 -17.46 -4.62
C PRO A 245 -2.23 -16.34 -5.59
N LEU A 246 -1.00 -16.42 -6.11
CA LEU A 246 -0.49 -15.47 -7.11
C LEU A 246 -1.33 -15.56 -8.39
N LEU A 247 -1.92 -14.42 -8.82
CA LEU A 247 -2.70 -14.28 -10.06
C LEU A 247 -3.67 -15.45 -10.32
N PRO A 248 -4.65 -15.74 -9.45
CA PRO A 248 -5.44 -16.99 -9.48
C PRO A 248 -6.19 -17.22 -10.80
N LYS A 249 -6.51 -16.14 -11.55
CA LYS A 249 -7.23 -16.23 -12.84
C LYS A 249 -6.30 -16.32 -14.06
N ALA A 250 -4.99 -16.19 -13.89
CA ALA A 250 -4.04 -16.34 -15.00
C ALA A 250 -3.76 -17.83 -15.32
N LYS A 251 -3.26 -18.08 -16.53
CA LYS A 251 -2.88 -19.44 -16.95
C LYS A 251 -1.76 -19.97 -16.05
N ALA A 252 -1.79 -21.28 -15.74
CA ALA A 252 -0.82 -21.93 -14.84
C ALA A 252 0.64 -21.66 -15.26
N GLN A 253 0.95 -21.73 -16.54
CA GLN A 253 2.28 -21.45 -17.06
C GLN A 253 2.73 -20.01 -16.80
N GLN A 254 1.84 -19.02 -16.96
CA GLN A 254 2.14 -17.61 -16.67
C GLN A 254 2.39 -17.38 -15.17
N ARG A 255 1.59 -18.00 -14.32
CA ARG A 255 1.75 -17.92 -12.85
C ARG A 255 3.09 -18.51 -12.42
N GLN A 256 3.44 -19.69 -12.93
CA GLN A 256 4.73 -20.33 -12.64
C GLN A 256 5.91 -19.48 -13.11
N ALA A 257 5.84 -18.96 -14.35
CA ALA A 257 6.91 -18.12 -14.88
C ALA A 257 7.12 -16.86 -14.02
N LEU A 258 6.03 -16.20 -13.65
CA LEU A 258 6.10 -15.01 -12.79
C LEU A 258 6.67 -15.34 -11.40
N ALA A 259 6.22 -16.44 -10.77
CA ALA A 259 6.75 -16.85 -9.46
C ALA A 259 8.26 -17.10 -9.49
N ARG A 260 8.78 -17.75 -10.55
CA ARG A 260 10.22 -17.94 -10.76
C ARG A 260 10.97 -16.62 -10.94
N GLN A 261 10.42 -15.69 -11.74
CA GLN A 261 11.00 -14.36 -11.93
C GLN A 261 11.06 -13.59 -10.61
N MET A 262 9.99 -13.65 -9.81
CA MET A 262 9.96 -13.01 -8.48
C MET A 262 11.02 -13.61 -7.54
N HIS A 263 11.15 -14.93 -7.49
CA HIS A 263 12.18 -15.59 -6.69
C HIS A 263 13.58 -15.18 -7.12
N HIS A 264 13.86 -15.19 -8.42
CA HIS A 264 15.14 -14.76 -8.98
C HIS A 264 15.45 -13.30 -8.60
N TYR A 265 14.52 -12.38 -8.83
CA TYR A 265 14.68 -10.97 -8.49
C TYR A 265 14.97 -10.75 -6.99
N LEU A 266 14.23 -11.41 -6.10
CA LEU A 266 14.40 -11.24 -4.66
C LEU A 266 15.77 -11.72 -4.19
N ARG A 267 16.24 -12.85 -4.71
CA ARG A 267 17.57 -13.38 -4.41
C ARG A 267 18.68 -12.51 -4.98
N GLU A 268 18.52 -12.02 -6.20
CA GLU A 268 19.51 -11.15 -6.85
C GLU A 268 19.59 -9.80 -6.12
N LEU A 269 18.45 -9.23 -5.71
CA LEU A 269 18.42 -8.01 -4.92
C LEU A 269 19.16 -8.18 -3.59
N ALA A 270 18.94 -9.31 -2.89
CA ALA A 270 19.66 -9.64 -1.67
C ALA A 270 21.18 -9.74 -1.91
N ARG A 271 21.59 -10.52 -2.92
CA ARG A 271 22.98 -10.72 -3.29
C ARG A 271 23.73 -9.42 -3.64
N LEU A 272 23.08 -8.53 -4.39
CA LEU A 272 23.66 -7.24 -4.76
C LEU A 272 23.89 -6.34 -3.55
N ARG A 273 23.01 -6.40 -2.56
CA ARG A 273 23.12 -5.61 -1.32
C ARG A 273 24.19 -6.10 -0.36
N GLU A 274 24.45 -7.40 -0.34
CA GLU A 274 25.53 -7.99 0.46
C GLU A 274 26.93 -7.62 -0.05
N ARG A 275 27.03 -7.16 -1.31
CA ARG A 275 28.30 -6.82 -1.98
C ARG A 275 28.60 -5.32 -2.01
N GLY A 276 27.67 -4.47 -1.71
CA GLY A 276 27.80 -3.01 -1.68
C GLY A 276 27.81 -2.46 -0.28
#